data_6e18c236a7a9b9f314fd71c0b5d56ba3
#
_entry.id   6e18c236a7a9b9f314fd71c0b5d56ba3
#
_cell.length_a   1.000
_cell.length_b   1.000
_cell.length_c   1.000
_cell.angle_alpha   90.00
_cell.angle_beta   90.00
_cell.angle_gamma   90.00
#
_symmetry.space_group_name_H-M   'P 1'
#
loop_
_entity.id
_entity.type
_entity.pdbx_description
1 polymer ?
#
loop_
_entity_poly.entity_id
_entity_poly.type
_entity_poly.pdbx_seq_one_letter_code
_entity_poly.pdbx_strand_id
1 'polypeptide(L)'
;MTTTDNNNKLTTFNFNGKLINAKPGQTIIQAAMDHGMYIPYLCYHPGLEPYGACRMCVVETEVNGRKSIQASCTTPALEGMTVNSTQSEIKDLRQGIMDLLITEHPHGCLTCHRIELCGPQDVCQRHVSVTDRCTTCPKNERCELKDTIRSTELEMRTPLTYNRRNLPIHQDDPFYDRDYNLCIVCVRCVRVCDEVRVDNALTLKQRSGIAIVGTASGNSLLESGCEFCGACI
;
A
#
# COMPACT_ATOMS: atom_id res chain seq x y z
N MET A 1 38.56 -15.73 -24.52
CA MET A 1 38.13 -15.85 -23.13
C MET A 1 36.62 -15.68 -23.13
N THR A 2 35.91 -16.78 -23.03
CA THR A 2 34.45 -16.85 -23.07
C THR A 2 33.91 -16.42 -21.73
N THR A 3 33.34 -15.22 -21.64
CA THR A 3 32.50 -14.83 -20.53
C THR A 3 31.18 -15.60 -20.64
N THR A 4 31.08 -16.69 -19.92
CA THR A 4 29.87 -17.47 -19.79
C THR A 4 28.77 -16.61 -19.12
N ASP A 5 27.67 -16.43 -19.85
CA ASP A 5 26.42 -15.83 -19.43
C ASP A 5 25.88 -16.53 -18.19
N ASN A 6 26.26 -16.05 -17.00
CA ASN A 6 25.70 -16.48 -15.71
C ASN A 6 24.41 -15.74 -15.34
N ASN A 7 23.84 -14.97 -16.28
CA ASN A 7 22.76 -14.02 -16.02
C ASN A 7 21.35 -14.63 -16.09
N ASN A 8 21.19 -15.95 -16.27
CA ASN A 8 19.87 -16.55 -16.48
C ASN A 8 19.54 -17.69 -15.49
N LYS A 9 20.31 -17.84 -14.41
CA LYS A 9 20.05 -18.90 -13.43
C LYS A 9 18.93 -18.45 -12.49
N LEU A 10 17.79 -19.17 -12.53
CA LEU A 10 16.69 -18.99 -11.60
C LEU A 10 17.16 -19.31 -10.17
N THR A 11 16.70 -18.51 -9.23
CA THR A 11 16.90 -18.69 -7.79
C THR A 11 15.73 -19.48 -7.24
N THR A 12 15.96 -20.61 -6.57
CA THR A 12 14.89 -21.43 -5.97
C THR A 12 14.84 -21.20 -4.47
N PHE A 13 13.66 -20.94 -3.93
CA PHE A 13 13.45 -20.77 -2.50
C PHE A 13 12.10 -21.31 -2.04
N ASN A 14 11.94 -21.51 -0.73
CA ASN A 14 10.71 -22.01 -0.12
C ASN A 14 9.83 -20.82 0.31
N PHE A 15 8.60 -20.78 -0.19
CA PHE A 15 7.60 -19.79 0.22
C PHE A 15 6.39 -20.51 0.81
N ASN A 16 6.17 -20.37 2.12
CA ASN A 16 5.09 -21.04 2.88
C ASN A 16 5.03 -22.57 2.63
N GLY A 17 6.18 -23.22 2.57
CA GLY A 17 6.27 -24.67 2.33
C GLY A 17 6.28 -25.09 0.86
N LYS A 18 6.12 -24.16 -0.09
CA LYS A 18 6.15 -24.41 -1.54
C LYS A 18 7.43 -23.89 -2.15
N LEU A 19 8.12 -24.72 -2.93
CA LEU A 19 9.28 -24.26 -3.70
C LEU A 19 8.80 -23.42 -4.90
N ILE A 20 9.37 -22.23 -5.03
CA ILE A 20 9.14 -21.30 -6.13
C ILE A 20 10.45 -20.76 -6.68
N ASN A 21 10.41 -20.28 -7.91
CA ASN A 21 11.58 -19.74 -8.61
C ASN A 21 11.46 -18.22 -8.73
N ALA A 22 12.57 -17.54 -8.55
CA ALA A 22 12.71 -16.12 -8.83
C ALA A 22 13.70 -15.91 -9.98
N LYS A 23 13.44 -14.92 -10.81
CA LYS A 23 14.40 -14.41 -11.79
C LYS A 23 15.53 -13.69 -11.07
N PRO A 24 16.73 -13.59 -11.69
CA PRO A 24 17.82 -12.83 -11.10
C PRO A 24 17.40 -11.41 -10.70
N GLY A 25 17.69 -11.01 -9.46
CA GLY A 25 17.38 -9.68 -8.94
C GLY A 25 15.93 -9.45 -8.50
N GLN A 26 15.02 -10.41 -8.70
CA GLN A 26 13.65 -10.27 -8.20
C GLN A 26 13.60 -10.23 -6.67
N THR A 27 12.71 -9.40 -6.16
CA THR A 27 12.35 -9.39 -4.75
C THR A 27 11.38 -10.52 -4.41
N ILE A 28 11.26 -10.84 -3.12
CA ILE A 28 10.35 -11.89 -2.63
C ILE A 28 8.90 -11.65 -3.11
N ILE A 29 8.41 -10.39 -3.03
CA ILE A 29 7.04 -10.07 -3.46
C ILE A 29 6.84 -10.26 -4.96
N GLN A 30 7.82 -9.90 -5.79
CA GLN A 30 7.76 -10.08 -7.24
C GLN A 30 7.69 -11.56 -7.62
N ALA A 31 8.56 -12.38 -6.99
CA ALA A 31 8.55 -13.82 -7.22
C ALA A 31 7.24 -14.46 -6.73
N ALA A 32 6.71 -14.05 -5.58
CA ALA A 32 5.42 -14.53 -5.09
C ALA A 32 4.26 -14.18 -6.06
N MET A 33 4.24 -12.95 -6.57
CA MET A 33 3.24 -12.52 -7.56
C MET A 33 3.31 -13.30 -8.87
N ASP A 34 4.51 -13.55 -9.39
CA ASP A 34 4.70 -14.37 -10.61
C ASP A 34 4.14 -15.79 -10.44
N HIS A 35 4.04 -16.28 -9.20
CA HIS A 35 3.47 -17.60 -8.85
C HIS A 35 2.03 -17.54 -8.34
N GLY A 36 1.35 -16.40 -8.46
CA GLY A 36 -0.03 -16.21 -8.03
C GLY A 36 -0.24 -16.22 -6.51
N MET A 37 0.84 -15.96 -5.74
CA MET A 37 0.77 -15.89 -4.27
C MET A 37 0.66 -14.45 -3.81
N TYR A 38 -0.31 -14.20 -2.93
CA TYR A 38 -0.56 -12.85 -2.43
C TYR A 38 0.21 -12.58 -1.13
N ILE A 39 0.91 -11.46 -1.10
CA ILE A 39 1.45 -10.83 0.11
C ILE A 39 0.79 -9.47 0.22
N PRO A 40 0.17 -9.09 1.36
CA PRO A 40 -0.45 -7.78 1.52
C PRO A 40 0.56 -6.64 1.30
N TYR A 41 0.16 -5.60 0.59
CA TYR A 41 1.01 -4.42 0.35
C TYR A 41 0.16 -3.16 0.12
N LEU A 42 0.73 -1.98 0.34
CA LEU A 42 0.07 -0.70 0.08
C LEU A 42 0.96 0.29 -0.70
N CYS A 43 2.24 0.43 -0.32
CA CYS A 43 3.14 1.37 -1.01
C CYS A 43 3.86 0.75 -2.22
N TYR A 44 3.88 -0.58 -2.35
CA TYR A 44 4.46 -1.27 -3.49
C TYR A 44 3.54 -1.16 -4.72
N HIS A 45 4.13 -1.04 -5.90
CA HIS A 45 3.47 -1.16 -7.20
C HIS A 45 4.45 -1.80 -8.18
N PRO A 46 4.02 -2.79 -9.03
CA PRO A 46 4.92 -3.48 -9.95
C PRO A 46 5.65 -2.59 -10.96
N GLY A 47 5.06 -1.45 -11.32
CA GLY A 47 5.64 -0.48 -12.26
C GLY A 47 6.48 0.64 -11.61
N LEU A 48 6.77 0.55 -10.31
CA LEU A 48 7.59 1.52 -9.58
C LEU A 48 8.71 0.81 -8.83
N GLU A 49 9.81 1.51 -8.58
CA GLU A 49 10.87 0.98 -7.76
C GLU A 49 10.37 0.59 -6.36
N PRO A 50 10.88 -0.48 -5.72
CA PRO A 50 10.49 -0.87 -4.38
C PRO A 50 10.77 0.24 -3.35
N TYR A 51 9.77 0.60 -2.53
CA TYR A 51 9.89 1.72 -1.57
C TYR A 51 10.00 1.29 -0.10
N GLY A 52 9.31 0.21 0.30
CA GLY A 52 9.43 -0.38 1.64
C GLY A 52 8.85 0.44 2.80
N ALA A 53 8.09 1.52 2.55
CA ALA A 53 7.64 2.45 3.59
C ALA A 53 6.47 1.92 4.44
N CYS A 54 5.45 1.31 3.85
CA CYS A 54 4.23 0.94 4.57
C CYS A 54 4.41 -0.28 5.50
N ARG A 55 5.44 -1.09 5.30
CA ARG A 55 5.72 -2.33 6.05
C ARG A 55 4.61 -3.38 6.03
N MET A 56 3.56 -3.20 5.26
CA MET A 56 2.46 -4.16 5.16
C MET A 56 2.92 -5.52 4.58
N CYS A 57 3.94 -5.49 3.71
CA CYS A 57 4.47 -6.68 3.05
C CYS A 57 5.54 -7.45 3.86
N VAL A 58 5.61 -7.27 5.19
CA VAL A 58 6.57 -7.99 6.03
C VAL A 58 6.34 -9.50 5.98
N VAL A 59 7.44 -10.23 5.96
CA VAL A 59 7.51 -11.70 6.00
C VAL A 59 8.64 -12.14 6.92
N GLU A 60 8.55 -13.32 7.50
CA GLU A 60 9.71 -13.94 8.13
C GLU A 60 10.57 -14.58 7.03
N THR A 61 11.85 -14.32 7.06
CA THR A 61 12.83 -14.94 6.19
C THR A 61 13.83 -15.73 7.03
N GLU A 62 14.24 -16.90 6.54
CA GLU A 62 15.32 -17.70 7.13
C GLU A 62 16.38 -17.98 6.08
N VAL A 63 17.62 -17.57 6.37
CA VAL A 63 18.79 -17.78 5.52
C VAL A 63 19.91 -18.30 6.40
N ASN A 64 20.49 -19.45 6.05
CA ASN A 64 21.57 -20.10 6.83
C ASN A 64 21.23 -20.24 8.33
N GLY A 65 20.00 -20.60 8.65
CA GLY A 65 19.52 -20.78 10.04
C GLY A 65 19.27 -19.48 10.82
N ARG A 66 19.45 -18.33 10.19
CA ARG A 66 19.14 -17.02 10.81
C ARG A 66 17.77 -16.53 10.34
N LYS A 67 16.90 -16.28 11.30
CA LYS A 67 15.56 -15.72 11.06
C LYS A 67 15.55 -14.20 11.19
N SER A 68 14.80 -13.54 10.32
CA SER A 68 14.58 -12.10 10.39
C SER A 68 13.24 -11.73 9.76
N ILE A 69 12.64 -10.62 10.24
CA ILE A 69 11.41 -10.05 9.65
C ILE A 69 11.80 -8.93 8.70
N GLN A 70 11.41 -9.06 7.44
CA GLN A 70 11.82 -8.14 6.39
C GLN A 70 10.64 -7.73 5.49
N ALA A 71 10.76 -6.59 4.83
CA ALA A 71 9.79 -6.15 3.83
C ALA A 71 10.06 -6.89 2.51
N SER A 72 9.14 -7.75 2.09
CA SER A 72 9.30 -8.58 0.89
C SER A 72 9.45 -7.78 -0.40
N CYS A 73 8.98 -6.53 -0.45
CA CYS A 73 9.12 -5.67 -1.63
C CYS A 73 10.55 -5.15 -1.86
N THR A 74 11.40 -5.10 -0.81
CA THR A 74 12.79 -4.62 -0.89
C THR A 74 13.82 -5.72 -0.66
N THR A 75 13.39 -6.92 -0.27
CA THR A 75 14.27 -8.04 0.02
C THR A 75 14.43 -8.93 -1.22
N PRO A 76 15.65 -9.09 -1.76
CA PRO A 76 15.91 -10.01 -2.86
C PRO A 76 15.61 -11.46 -2.48
N ALA A 77 15.09 -12.24 -3.41
CA ALA A 77 14.98 -13.69 -3.25
C ALA A 77 16.39 -14.33 -3.36
N LEU A 78 16.72 -15.19 -2.39
CA LEU A 78 18.02 -15.86 -2.32
C LEU A 78 17.86 -17.37 -2.44
N GLU A 79 18.86 -18.04 -3.00
CA GLU A 79 18.88 -19.49 -3.15
C GLU A 79 18.79 -20.20 -1.78
N GLY A 80 17.87 -21.16 -1.66
CA GLY A 80 17.65 -21.92 -0.44
C GLY A 80 17.02 -21.15 0.72
N MET A 81 16.60 -19.90 0.52
CA MET A 81 15.89 -19.12 1.53
C MET A 81 14.54 -19.77 1.87
N THR A 82 14.13 -19.69 3.13
CA THR A 82 12.76 -19.99 3.54
C THR A 82 12.03 -18.70 3.90
N VAL A 83 10.84 -18.52 3.34
CA VAL A 83 9.98 -17.35 3.56
C VAL A 83 8.63 -17.80 4.12
N ASN A 84 8.23 -17.22 5.24
CA ASN A 84 6.93 -17.46 5.87
C ASN A 84 6.13 -16.15 5.95
N SER A 85 4.94 -16.14 5.35
CA SER A 85 4.06 -14.97 5.31
C SER A 85 2.79 -15.11 6.14
N THR A 86 2.54 -16.31 6.70
CA THR A 86 1.26 -16.67 7.36
C THR A 86 1.38 -16.98 8.85
N GLN A 87 2.57 -16.83 9.44
CA GLN A 87 2.77 -17.04 10.86
C GLN A 87 2.00 -16.01 11.70
N SER A 88 1.63 -16.41 12.94
CA SER A 88 0.88 -15.54 13.87
C SER A 88 1.59 -14.21 14.12
N GLU A 89 2.91 -14.24 14.36
CA GLU A 89 3.70 -13.03 14.57
C GLU A 89 3.62 -12.06 13.37
N ILE A 90 3.68 -12.57 12.15
CA ILE A 90 3.56 -11.75 10.93
C ILE A 90 2.13 -11.18 10.80
N LYS A 91 1.11 -11.97 11.15
CA LYS A 91 -0.28 -11.52 11.16
C LYS A 91 -0.48 -10.41 12.19
N ASP A 92 0.00 -10.58 13.40
CA ASP A 92 -0.10 -9.59 14.49
C ASP A 92 0.59 -8.27 14.12
N LEU A 93 1.78 -8.35 13.53
CA LEU A 93 2.50 -7.17 13.02
C LEU A 93 1.70 -6.42 11.95
N ARG A 94 1.14 -7.14 10.97
CA ARG A 94 0.32 -6.52 9.92
C ARG A 94 -0.96 -5.91 10.47
N GLN A 95 -1.61 -6.55 11.42
CA GLN A 95 -2.78 -5.99 12.11
C GLN A 95 -2.43 -4.71 12.85
N GLY A 96 -1.33 -4.70 13.61
CA GLY A 96 -0.85 -3.49 14.30
C GLY A 96 -0.50 -2.34 13.34
N ILE A 97 0.15 -2.64 12.22
CA ILE A 97 0.44 -1.65 11.17
C ILE A 97 -0.86 -1.10 10.58
N MET A 98 -1.83 -1.98 10.31
CA MET A 98 -3.12 -1.59 9.76
C MET A 98 -3.93 -0.73 10.75
N ASP A 99 -3.94 -1.09 12.03
CA ASP A 99 -4.57 -0.31 13.09
C ASP A 99 -4.04 1.12 13.13
N LEU A 100 -2.72 1.28 13.12
CA LEU A 100 -2.08 2.60 13.07
C LEU A 100 -2.47 3.38 11.82
N LEU A 101 -2.47 2.73 10.66
CA LEU A 101 -2.74 3.38 9.39
C LEU A 101 -4.18 3.88 9.30
N ILE A 102 -5.15 3.08 9.76
CA ILE A 102 -6.57 3.45 9.69
C ILE A 102 -6.99 4.46 10.75
N THR A 103 -6.15 4.75 11.74
CA THR A 103 -6.48 5.83 12.71
C THR A 103 -6.59 7.20 12.06
N GLU A 104 -5.92 7.42 10.94
CA GLU A 104 -5.98 8.67 10.18
C GLU A 104 -6.80 8.56 8.88
N HIS A 105 -7.50 7.44 8.68
CA HIS A 105 -8.37 7.20 7.54
C HIS A 105 -9.79 6.86 8.03
N PRO A 106 -10.87 7.33 7.35
CA PRO A 106 -12.22 6.92 7.68
C PRO A 106 -12.37 5.40 7.65
N HIS A 107 -12.54 4.76 8.81
CA HIS A 107 -12.49 3.30 8.92
C HIS A 107 -13.80 2.63 9.36
N GLY A 108 -14.85 3.41 9.65
CA GLY A 108 -16.11 2.85 10.10
C GLY A 108 -16.75 1.84 9.15
N CYS A 109 -16.56 2.02 7.84
CA CYS A 109 -17.00 1.06 6.83
C CYS A 109 -15.97 -0.04 6.58
N LEU A 110 -14.67 0.26 6.64
CA LEU A 110 -13.60 -0.68 6.31
C LEU A 110 -13.64 -1.96 7.16
N THR A 111 -14.05 -1.83 8.43
CA THR A 111 -14.20 -2.95 9.36
C THR A 111 -15.66 -3.41 9.52
N CYS A 112 -16.57 -2.95 8.65
CA CYS A 112 -17.99 -3.28 8.74
C CYS A 112 -18.31 -4.56 7.94
N HIS A 113 -18.98 -5.53 8.58
CA HIS A 113 -19.42 -6.76 7.92
C HIS A 113 -20.46 -6.53 6.80
N ARG A 114 -21.10 -5.36 6.77
CA ARG A 114 -22.12 -4.98 5.78
C ARG A 114 -21.57 -4.16 4.61
N ILE A 115 -20.27 -3.94 4.53
CA ILE A 115 -19.67 -3.04 3.53
C ILE A 115 -20.06 -3.41 2.09
N GLU A 116 -20.21 -4.71 1.81
CA GLU A 116 -20.59 -5.21 0.47
C GLU A 116 -22.10 -5.11 0.16
N LEU A 117 -22.90 -4.88 1.19
CA LEU A 117 -24.35 -4.81 1.06
C LEU A 117 -24.88 -3.38 1.02
N CYS A 118 -24.02 -2.39 1.34
CA CYS A 118 -24.43 -1.00 1.41
C CYS A 118 -24.26 -0.30 0.07
N GLY A 119 -25.33 0.33 -0.39
CA GLY A 119 -25.32 1.26 -1.52
C GLY A 119 -25.08 2.72 -1.09
N PRO A 120 -24.81 3.64 -2.05
CA PRO A 120 -24.58 5.06 -1.75
C PRO A 120 -25.79 5.77 -1.17
N GLN A 121 -27.00 5.28 -1.44
CA GLN A 121 -28.27 5.84 -0.96
C GLN A 121 -28.73 5.25 0.38
N ASP A 122 -28.06 4.20 0.90
CA ASP A 122 -28.49 3.54 2.13
C ASP A 122 -28.15 4.38 3.36
N VAL A 123 -29.05 4.36 4.35
CA VAL A 123 -28.78 4.93 5.66
C VAL A 123 -27.90 3.98 6.46
N CYS A 124 -26.80 4.50 7.02
CA CYS A 124 -25.91 3.71 7.86
C CYS A 124 -26.59 3.31 9.16
N GLN A 125 -26.93 2.04 9.33
CA GLN A 125 -27.58 1.51 10.53
C GLN A 125 -26.59 1.25 11.69
N ARG A 126 -25.30 1.21 11.39
CA ARG A 126 -24.25 0.96 12.40
C ARG A 126 -23.78 2.24 13.09
N HIS A 127 -23.63 3.31 12.32
CA HIS A 127 -23.15 4.59 12.80
C HIS A 127 -23.99 5.71 12.19
N VAL A 128 -24.90 6.27 12.97
CA VAL A 128 -25.82 7.32 12.51
C VAL A 128 -25.08 8.59 12.05
N SER A 129 -23.89 8.83 12.59
CA SER A 129 -23.06 10.01 12.29
C SER A 129 -21.89 9.76 11.34
N VAL A 130 -21.84 8.62 10.65
CA VAL A 130 -20.78 8.38 9.66
C VAL A 130 -21.01 9.24 8.43
N THR A 131 -20.18 10.24 8.24
CA THR A 131 -20.18 11.14 7.08
C THR A 131 -19.28 10.61 5.96
N ASP A 132 -18.13 10.03 6.32
CA ASP A 132 -17.13 9.53 5.38
C ASP A 132 -17.36 8.03 5.17
N ARG A 133 -18.09 7.67 4.12
CA ARG A 133 -18.52 6.30 3.84
C ARG A 133 -17.78 5.72 2.65
N CYS A 134 -17.38 4.44 2.72
CA CYS A 134 -16.77 3.74 1.59
C CYS A 134 -17.69 3.71 0.37
N THR A 135 -19.00 3.57 0.57
CA THR A 135 -20.00 3.50 -0.52
C THR A 135 -20.10 4.79 -1.34
N THR A 136 -19.71 5.93 -0.77
CA THR A 136 -19.66 7.22 -1.47
C THR A 136 -18.25 7.60 -1.91
N CYS A 137 -17.25 6.79 -1.58
CA CYS A 137 -15.87 7.01 -1.97
C CYS A 137 -15.64 6.63 -3.43
N PRO A 138 -15.00 7.47 -4.26
CA PRO A 138 -14.73 7.18 -5.67
C PRO A 138 -13.80 5.98 -5.88
N LYS A 139 -13.11 5.52 -4.83
CA LYS A 139 -12.24 4.34 -4.85
C LYS A 139 -12.91 3.05 -4.34
N ASN A 140 -14.19 3.07 -3.95
CA ASN A 140 -14.85 1.95 -3.27
C ASN A 140 -14.70 0.59 -3.99
N GLU A 141 -14.87 0.57 -5.33
CA GLU A 141 -14.83 -0.66 -6.11
C GLU A 141 -13.41 -1.18 -6.39
N ARG A 142 -12.40 -0.34 -6.22
CA ARG A 142 -10.98 -0.65 -6.48
C ARG A 142 -10.08 -0.24 -5.32
N CYS A 143 -10.55 -0.42 -4.11
CA CYS A 143 -9.85 0.01 -2.89
C CYS A 143 -8.91 -1.06 -2.37
N GLU A 144 -7.62 -0.96 -2.69
CA GLU A 144 -6.58 -1.88 -2.18
C GLU A 144 -6.45 -1.85 -0.65
N LEU A 145 -6.78 -0.72 0.01
CA LEU A 145 -6.82 -0.66 1.47
C LEU A 145 -7.88 -1.60 2.03
N LYS A 146 -9.08 -1.61 1.42
CA LYS A 146 -10.18 -2.51 1.80
C LYS A 146 -9.78 -3.99 1.61
N ASP A 147 -9.14 -4.32 0.51
CA ASP A 147 -8.66 -5.69 0.22
C ASP A 147 -7.54 -6.11 1.19
N THR A 148 -6.63 -5.19 1.49
CA THR A 148 -5.56 -5.43 2.46
C THR A 148 -6.10 -5.67 3.87
N ILE A 149 -7.10 -4.89 4.31
CA ILE A 149 -7.77 -5.10 5.61
C ILE A 149 -8.41 -6.48 5.69
N ARG A 150 -9.08 -6.92 4.63
CA ARG A 150 -9.65 -8.26 4.57
C ARG A 150 -8.59 -9.36 4.64
N SER A 151 -7.49 -9.19 3.93
CA SER A 151 -6.40 -10.17 3.91
C SER A 151 -5.65 -10.27 5.24
N THR A 152 -5.65 -9.22 6.05
CA THR A 152 -5.07 -9.22 7.40
C THR A 152 -6.04 -9.70 8.46
N GLU A 153 -7.30 -9.98 8.10
CA GLU A 153 -8.37 -10.39 9.02
C GLU A 153 -8.47 -9.43 10.23
N LEU A 154 -8.35 -8.13 9.96
CA LEU A 154 -8.42 -7.13 11.02
C LEU A 154 -9.80 -7.16 11.67
N GLU A 155 -9.83 -7.33 12.98
CA GLU A 155 -11.08 -7.34 13.74
C GLU A 155 -11.70 -5.94 13.83
N MET A 156 -13.02 -5.90 14.05
CA MET A 156 -13.84 -4.69 14.11
C MET A 156 -13.52 -3.73 15.25
N ARG A 157 -12.60 -4.08 16.14
CA ARG A 157 -12.30 -3.33 17.36
C ARG A 157 -10.82 -2.96 17.41
N THR A 158 -10.48 -1.90 16.67
CA THR A 158 -9.21 -1.25 16.94
C THR A 158 -9.25 -0.57 18.32
N PRO A 159 -8.22 -0.72 19.15
CA PRO A 159 -8.12 0.00 20.43
C PRO A 159 -7.83 1.50 20.23
N LEU A 160 -7.54 1.91 19.00
CA LEU A 160 -7.11 3.27 18.66
C LEU A 160 -8.29 4.11 18.20
N THR A 161 -8.28 5.38 18.61
CA THR A 161 -9.31 6.35 18.23
C THR A 161 -9.05 6.93 16.84
N TYR A 162 -10.10 7.05 16.03
CA TYR A 162 -10.00 7.72 14.72
C TYR A 162 -9.67 9.20 14.92
N ASN A 163 -8.56 9.61 14.34
CA ASN A 163 -8.08 10.97 14.32
C ASN A 163 -8.34 11.62 12.96
N ARG A 164 -9.44 12.35 12.84
CA ARG A 164 -9.77 13.05 11.60
C ARG A 164 -8.80 14.20 11.36
N ARG A 165 -8.15 14.19 10.20
CA ARG A 165 -7.16 15.21 9.84
C ARG A 165 -7.76 16.60 9.60
N ASN A 166 -9.03 16.68 9.19
CA ASN A 166 -9.75 17.92 8.85
C ASN A 166 -8.98 18.79 7.84
N LEU A 167 -8.37 18.17 6.84
CA LEU A 167 -7.68 18.87 5.75
C LEU A 167 -8.71 19.47 4.78
N PRO A 168 -8.39 20.62 4.16
CA PRO A 168 -9.24 21.18 3.13
C PRO A 168 -9.29 20.27 1.90
N ILE A 169 -10.45 20.20 1.24
CA ILE A 169 -10.60 19.57 -0.06
C ILE A 169 -10.18 20.58 -1.12
N HIS A 170 -9.24 20.22 -1.97
CA HIS A 170 -8.76 21.07 -3.07
C HIS A 170 -9.63 20.87 -4.29
N GLN A 171 -10.35 21.92 -4.70
CA GLN A 171 -11.29 21.94 -5.82
C GLN A 171 -10.88 22.92 -6.92
N ASP A 172 -9.65 23.43 -6.86
CA ASP A 172 -9.12 24.44 -7.77
C ASP A 172 -8.57 23.83 -9.07
N ASP A 173 -8.50 22.50 -9.16
CA ASP A 173 -7.98 21.81 -10.33
C ASP A 173 -9.09 21.50 -11.35
N PRO A 174 -8.82 21.57 -12.68
CA PRO A 174 -9.86 21.53 -13.70
C PRO A 174 -10.52 20.16 -13.93
N PHE A 175 -9.89 19.04 -13.49
CA PHE A 175 -10.33 17.70 -13.87
C PHE A 175 -10.75 16.82 -12.68
N TYR A 176 -10.25 17.08 -11.47
CA TYR A 176 -10.59 16.30 -10.29
C TYR A 176 -10.30 17.03 -8.98
N ASP A 177 -11.10 16.76 -7.99
CA ASP A 177 -10.91 17.23 -6.63
C ASP A 177 -9.90 16.35 -5.89
N ARG A 178 -9.16 16.92 -4.95
CA ARG A 178 -8.20 16.21 -4.12
C ARG A 178 -8.60 16.27 -2.65
N ASP A 179 -8.98 15.14 -2.09
CA ASP A 179 -9.28 15.00 -0.68
C ASP A 179 -8.19 14.19 0.04
N TYR A 180 -7.27 14.89 0.68
CA TYR A 180 -6.17 14.25 1.41
C TYR A 180 -6.58 13.66 2.78
N ASN A 181 -7.83 13.85 3.22
CA ASN A 181 -8.36 13.11 4.37
C ASN A 181 -8.48 11.61 4.07
N LEU A 182 -8.60 11.24 2.80
CA LEU A 182 -8.66 9.86 2.34
C LEU A 182 -7.28 9.27 2.01
N CYS A 183 -6.22 10.05 2.15
CA CYS A 183 -4.87 9.65 1.77
C CYS A 183 -4.21 8.80 2.87
N ILE A 184 -3.70 7.62 2.52
CA ILE A 184 -2.92 6.74 3.40
C ILE A 184 -1.41 7.00 3.35
N VAL A 185 -1.00 8.04 2.68
CA VAL A 185 0.42 8.43 2.52
C VAL A 185 1.30 7.30 1.94
N CYS A 186 0.76 6.50 1.03
CA CYS A 186 1.52 5.42 0.36
C CYS A 186 2.56 5.94 -0.64
N VAL A 187 2.50 7.21 -0.99
CA VAL A 187 3.46 7.93 -1.85
C VAL A 187 3.54 7.42 -3.31
N ARG A 188 2.67 6.50 -3.73
CA ARG A 188 2.66 6.00 -5.13
C ARG A 188 2.44 7.12 -6.14
N CYS A 189 1.50 8.05 -5.86
CA CYS A 189 1.20 9.17 -6.74
C CYS A 189 2.39 10.14 -6.90
N VAL A 190 3.15 10.39 -5.83
CA VAL A 190 4.38 11.19 -5.90
C VAL A 190 5.42 10.47 -6.75
N ARG A 191 5.62 9.20 -6.49
CA ARG A 191 6.65 8.39 -7.16
C ARG A 191 6.36 8.14 -8.63
N VAL A 192 5.11 7.90 -9.03
CA VAL A 192 4.77 7.79 -10.44
C VAL A 192 4.96 9.11 -11.19
N CYS A 193 4.70 10.24 -10.51
CA CYS A 193 4.93 11.57 -11.04
C CYS A 193 6.43 11.85 -11.25
N ASP A 194 7.27 11.39 -10.32
CA ASP A 194 8.73 11.53 -10.39
C ASP A 194 9.38 10.47 -11.30
N GLU A 195 9.19 9.18 -10.98
CA GLU A 195 9.92 8.06 -11.62
C GLU A 195 9.48 7.79 -13.07
N VAL A 196 8.18 7.98 -13.37
CA VAL A 196 7.61 7.59 -14.67
C VAL A 196 7.33 8.80 -15.57
N ARG A 197 6.74 9.85 -14.98
CA ARG A 197 6.40 11.07 -15.73
C ARG A 197 7.51 12.12 -15.76
N VAL A 198 8.38 12.11 -14.75
CA VAL A 198 9.47 13.09 -14.56
C VAL A 198 8.93 14.53 -14.44
N ASP A 199 7.68 14.66 -14.02
CA ASP A 199 6.94 15.94 -13.93
C ASP A 199 7.13 16.62 -12.56
N ASN A 200 7.29 15.82 -11.49
CA ASN A 200 7.52 16.30 -10.13
C ASN A 200 6.48 17.29 -9.59
N ALA A 201 5.27 17.29 -10.13
CA ALA A 201 4.19 18.18 -9.72
C ALA A 201 3.67 17.87 -8.30
N LEU A 202 3.83 16.61 -7.84
CA LEU A 202 3.45 16.14 -6.52
C LEU A 202 4.67 15.90 -5.65
N THR A 203 4.53 16.17 -4.35
CA THR A 203 5.60 15.91 -3.36
C THR A 203 5.03 15.42 -2.03
N LEU A 204 5.86 14.76 -1.24
CA LEU A 204 5.57 14.44 0.15
C LEU A 204 6.03 15.61 1.04
N LYS A 205 5.06 16.29 1.67
CA LYS A 205 5.31 17.36 2.65
C LYS A 205 5.30 16.78 4.05
N GLN A 206 6.40 16.96 4.77
CA GLN A 206 6.54 16.51 6.16
C GLN A 206 6.88 17.73 7.05
N ARG A 207 6.06 17.94 8.08
CA ARG A 207 6.29 18.99 9.08
C ARG A 207 5.72 18.58 10.42
N SER A 208 6.51 18.70 11.47
CA SER A 208 6.06 18.48 12.87
C SER A 208 5.33 17.14 13.09
N GLY A 209 5.84 16.05 12.50
CA GLY A 209 5.24 14.73 12.62
C GLY A 209 4.03 14.46 11.71
N ILE A 210 3.62 15.45 10.92
CA ILE A 210 2.53 15.29 9.94
C ILE A 210 3.13 15.08 8.56
N ALA A 211 2.70 14.00 7.88
CA ALA A 211 3.05 13.71 6.50
C ALA A 211 1.81 13.80 5.61
N ILE A 212 1.87 14.60 4.56
CA ILE A 212 0.80 14.73 3.56
C ILE A 212 1.39 14.79 2.16
N VAL A 213 0.66 14.26 1.20
CA VAL A 213 0.95 14.52 -0.22
C VAL A 213 0.43 15.92 -0.56
N GLY A 214 1.15 16.65 -1.36
CA GLY A 214 0.75 17.98 -1.82
C GLY A 214 1.44 18.35 -3.13
N THR A 215 1.18 19.55 -3.60
CA THR A 215 1.85 20.13 -4.76
C THR A 215 3.30 20.52 -4.44
N ALA A 216 4.22 20.33 -5.37
CA ALA A 216 5.63 20.69 -5.18
C ALA A 216 5.80 22.21 -5.08
N SER A 217 5.03 22.96 -5.89
CA SER A 217 4.94 24.43 -5.86
C SER A 217 3.49 24.87 -5.97
N GLY A 218 3.18 26.10 -5.55
CA GLY A 218 1.83 26.64 -5.61
C GLY A 218 0.79 25.89 -4.76
N ASN A 219 -0.48 26.19 -4.99
CA ASN A 219 -1.62 25.62 -4.26
C ASN A 219 -2.40 24.60 -5.11
N SER A 220 -2.39 24.74 -6.43
CA SER A 220 -3.04 23.83 -7.37
C SER A 220 -2.03 22.94 -8.10
N LEU A 221 -2.49 21.85 -8.71
CA LEU A 221 -1.67 21.02 -9.58
C LEU A 221 -1.20 21.80 -10.81
N LEU A 222 -2.06 22.65 -11.34
CA LEU A 222 -1.72 23.51 -12.49
C LEU A 222 -0.55 24.43 -12.18
N GLU A 223 -0.57 25.12 -11.03
CA GLU A 223 0.54 25.96 -10.57
C GLU A 223 1.82 25.19 -10.31
N SER A 224 1.69 23.90 -9.98
CA SER A 224 2.82 23.00 -9.77
C SER A 224 3.39 22.41 -11.07
N GLY A 225 2.86 22.79 -12.22
CA GLY A 225 3.32 22.33 -13.53
C GLY A 225 2.76 20.96 -13.96
N CYS A 226 1.70 20.46 -13.32
CA CYS A 226 1.09 19.18 -13.66
C CYS A 226 0.49 19.16 -15.06
N GLU A 227 0.83 18.15 -15.85
CA GLU A 227 0.27 17.91 -17.20
C GLU A 227 -1.07 17.16 -17.18
N PHE A 228 -1.64 16.86 -16.03
CA PHE A 228 -2.90 16.12 -15.84
C PHE A 228 -2.94 14.76 -16.57
N CYS A 229 -1.82 14.06 -16.59
CA CYS A 229 -1.70 12.75 -17.26
C CYS A 229 -2.51 11.61 -16.59
N GLY A 230 -3.05 11.82 -15.37
CA GLY A 230 -3.85 10.84 -14.64
C GLY A 230 -3.11 9.66 -14.02
N ALA A 231 -1.80 9.58 -14.14
CA ALA A 231 -1.03 8.44 -13.62
C ALA A 231 -1.08 8.28 -12.08
N CYS A 232 -1.48 9.33 -11.36
CA CYS A 232 -1.59 9.35 -9.89
C CYS A 232 -2.98 8.95 -9.35
N ILE A 233 -3.97 8.66 -10.23
CA ILE A 233 -5.38 8.39 -9.86
C ILE A 233 -5.68 6.91 -9.71
#